data_b8e4be19e8fec4913f8e5d0386deeb7c
#
_entry.id   b8e4be19e8fec4913f8e5d0386deeb7c
#
_cell.length_a   1.000
_cell.length_b   1.000
_cell.length_c   1.000
_cell.angle_alpha   90.00
_cell.angle_beta   90.00
_cell.angle_gamma   90.00
#
_symmetry.space_group_name_H-M   'P 1'
#
loop_
_entity.id
_entity.type
_entity.pdbx_description
1 polymer ?
#
loop_
_entity_poly.entity_id
_entity_poly.type
_entity_poly.pdbx_seq_one_letter_code
_entity_poly.pdbx_strand_id
1 'polypeptide(L)'
;LFETYIESENWDLANKLWTEIEPQAQNDVKLLSGYLLVNKKLENNAGCDKLAQQIIKLDASNITALEWYAEKYYWKAENLYLSEMKAYKAKRTNSQYSRLLKALEQVYPDFRKSRDYYLKLYKIDPKKEYANYLGNIFTRLDDKEKAEYYYKKAK
;
A
#
# COMPACT_ATOMS: atom_id res chain seq x y z
N LEU A 1 2.41 0.80 -27.67
CA LEU A 1 0.95 0.84 -27.58
C LEU A 1 0.43 0.62 -26.15
N PHE A 2 0.92 -0.39 -25.43
CA PHE A 2 0.53 -0.64 -24.03
C PHE A 2 0.84 0.55 -23.12
N GLU A 3 2.04 1.09 -23.17
CA GLU A 3 2.42 2.29 -22.42
C GLU A 3 1.56 3.50 -22.81
N THR A 4 1.24 3.66 -24.10
CA THR A 4 0.37 4.73 -24.59
C THR A 4 -1.02 4.65 -23.96
N TYR A 5 -1.57 3.44 -23.81
CA TYR A 5 -2.86 3.27 -23.14
C TYR A 5 -2.80 3.62 -21.65
N ILE A 6 -1.69 3.31 -20.99
CA ILE A 6 -1.46 3.71 -19.58
C ILE A 6 -1.35 5.24 -19.46
N GLU A 7 -0.55 5.88 -20.31
CA GLU A 7 -0.35 7.33 -20.31
C GLU A 7 -1.66 8.10 -20.60
N SER A 8 -2.52 7.53 -21.45
CA SER A 8 -3.83 8.10 -21.77
C SER A 8 -4.95 7.64 -20.83
N GLU A 9 -4.62 6.94 -19.75
CA GLU A 9 -5.57 6.39 -18.77
C GLU A 9 -6.65 5.48 -19.36
N ASN A 10 -6.36 4.83 -20.50
CA ASN A 10 -7.23 3.85 -21.15
C ASN A 10 -7.03 2.44 -20.54
N TRP A 11 -7.42 2.28 -19.28
CA TRP A 11 -7.16 1.08 -18.48
C TRP A 11 -7.77 -0.19 -19.09
N ASP A 12 -8.99 -0.11 -19.65
CA ASP A 12 -9.65 -1.25 -20.28
C ASP A 12 -8.93 -1.71 -21.54
N LEU A 13 -8.45 -0.78 -22.37
CA LEU A 13 -7.67 -1.11 -23.58
C LEU A 13 -6.31 -1.68 -23.20
N ALA A 14 -5.64 -1.12 -22.19
CA ALA A 14 -4.39 -1.67 -21.67
C ALA A 14 -4.60 -3.10 -21.15
N ASN A 15 -5.69 -3.35 -20.42
CA ASN A 15 -6.02 -4.67 -19.90
C ASN A 15 -6.30 -5.69 -21.01
N LYS A 16 -7.01 -5.30 -22.04
CA LYS A 16 -7.25 -6.17 -23.21
C LYS A 16 -5.97 -6.52 -23.95
N LEU A 17 -5.13 -5.51 -24.18
CA LEU A 17 -3.85 -5.71 -24.89
C LEU A 17 -2.90 -6.59 -24.08
N TRP A 18 -2.99 -6.59 -22.74
CA TRP A 18 -2.15 -7.41 -21.90
C TRP A 18 -2.20 -8.88 -22.23
N THR A 19 -3.37 -9.42 -22.58
CA THR A 19 -3.51 -10.85 -22.92
C THR A 19 -2.65 -11.28 -24.10
N GLU A 20 -2.35 -10.33 -25.02
CA GLU A 20 -1.52 -10.58 -26.19
C GLU A 20 -0.01 -10.49 -25.88
N ILE A 21 0.36 -9.59 -24.97
CA ILE A 21 1.78 -9.33 -24.65
C ILE A 21 2.29 -10.11 -23.43
N GLU A 22 1.41 -10.62 -22.59
CA GLU A 22 1.75 -11.32 -21.35
C GLU A 22 2.81 -12.43 -21.54
N PRO A 23 2.73 -13.31 -22.56
CA PRO A 23 3.72 -14.38 -22.74
C PRO A 23 5.16 -13.89 -22.88
N GLN A 24 5.36 -12.70 -23.44
CA GLN A 24 6.67 -12.09 -23.66
C GLN A 24 7.08 -11.17 -22.50
N ALA A 25 6.14 -10.78 -21.64
CA ALA A 25 6.34 -9.80 -20.57
C ALA A 25 6.69 -10.42 -19.21
N GLN A 26 6.76 -11.75 -19.09
CA GLN A 26 6.89 -12.47 -17.79
C GLN A 26 8.13 -12.07 -16.97
N ASN A 27 9.19 -11.61 -17.60
CA ASN A 27 10.41 -11.16 -16.97
C ASN A 27 10.72 -9.67 -17.24
N ASP A 28 9.77 -8.94 -17.81
CA ASP A 28 9.91 -7.52 -18.06
C ASP A 28 9.29 -6.70 -16.92
N VAL A 29 10.14 -6.24 -16.00
CA VAL A 29 9.75 -5.49 -14.81
C VAL A 29 8.95 -4.23 -15.15
N LYS A 30 9.31 -3.55 -16.26
CA LYS A 30 8.62 -2.33 -16.68
C LYS A 30 7.19 -2.62 -17.15
N LEU A 31 7.01 -3.64 -17.99
CA LEU A 31 5.68 -4.05 -18.45
C LEU A 31 4.83 -4.60 -17.31
N LEU A 32 5.40 -5.44 -16.44
CA LEU A 32 4.71 -5.96 -15.26
C LEU A 32 4.29 -4.84 -14.32
N SER A 33 5.14 -3.83 -14.09
CA SER A 33 4.81 -2.66 -13.25
C SER A 33 3.69 -1.83 -13.86
N GLY A 34 3.70 -1.64 -15.17
CA GLY A 34 2.61 -0.99 -15.91
C GLY A 34 1.29 -1.74 -15.75
N TYR A 35 1.31 -3.07 -15.86
CA TYR A 35 0.11 -3.88 -15.70
C TYR A 35 -0.37 -3.95 -14.24
N LEU A 36 0.51 -3.88 -13.26
CA LEU A 36 0.13 -3.70 -11.85
C LEU A 36 -0.67 -2.39 -11.68
N LEU A 37 -0.22 -1.29 -12.29
CA LEU A 37 -0.95 -0.02 -12.25
C LEU A 37 -2.33 -0.15 -12.90
N VAL A 38 -2.44 -0.83 -14.04
CA VAL A 38 -3.74 -1.10 -14.69
C VAL A 38 -4.68 -1.86 -13.75
N ASN A 39 -4.19 -2.95 -13.13
CA ASN A 39 -4.99 -3.73 -12.18
C ASN A 39 -5.41 -2.91 -10.95
N LYS A 40 -4.52 -2.03 -10.46
CA LYS A 40 -4.84 -1.10 -9.35
C LYS A 40 -5.97 -0.15 -9.72
N LYS A 41 -5.95 0.42 -10.93
CA LYS A 41 -7.00 1.32 -11.44
C LYS A 41 -8.33 0.62 -11.71
N LEU A 42 -8.28 -0.65 -12.09
CA LEU A 42 -9.45 -1.51 -12.28
C LEU A 42 -9.91 -2.20 -10.97
N GLU A 43 -9.30 -1.87 -9.84
CA GLU A 43 -9.61 -2.43 -8.52
C GLU A 43 -9.47 -3.97 -8.44
N ASN A 44 -8.64 -4.55 -9.31
CA ASN A 44 -8.32 -5.98 -9.28
C ASN A 44 -7.21 -6.28 -8.27
N ASN A 45 -7.56 -6.35 -6.99
CA ASN A 45 -6.61 -6.53 -5.90
C ASN A 45 -5.86 -7.88 -5.99
N ALA A 46 -6.53 -8.95 -6.39
CA ALA A 46 -5.89 -10.26 -6.57
C ALA A 46 -4.83 -10.23 -7.69
N GLY A 47 -5.13 -9.54 -8.79
CA GLY A 47 -4.17 -9.30 -9.87
C GLY A 47 -2.98 -8.48 -9.39
N CYS A 48 -3.22 -7.43 -8.61
CA CYS A 48 -2.14 -6.64 -8.01
C CYS A 48 -1.22 -7.47 -7.10
N ASP A 49 -1.78 -8.31 -6.24
CA ASP A 49 -0.99 -9.18 -5.35
C ASP A 49 -0.08 -10.13 -6.13
N LYS A 50 -0.62 -10.78 -7.16
CA LYS A 50 0.13 -11.69 -8.02
C LYS A 50 1.27 -10.97 -8.75
N LEU A 51 0.98 -9.82 -9.36
CA LEU A 51 1.97 -9.03 -10.08
C LEU A 51 3.04 -8.45 -9.17
N ALA A 52 2.67 -7.89 -8.02
CA ALA A 52 3.62 -7.35 -7.06
C ALA A 52 4.58 -8.44 -6.55
N GLN A 53 4.08 -9.64 -6.28
CA GLN A 53 4.92 -10.78 -5.89
C GLN A 53 5.91 -11.17 -7.00
N GLN A 54 5.46 -11.19 -8.25
CA GLN A 54 6.31 -11.49 -9.41
C GLN A 54 7.39 -10.41 -9.59
N ILE A 55 7.00 -9.14 -9.54
CA ILE A 55 7.91 -8.00 -9.69
C ILE A 55 8.99 -8.01 -8.61
N ILE A 56 8.62 -8.19 -7.34
CA ILE A 56 9.58 -8.20 -6.22
C ILE A 56 10.62 -9.31 -6.34
N LYS A 57 10.27 -10.45 -6.93
CA LYS A 57 11.24 -11.52 -7.21
C LYS A 57 12.27 -11.13 -8.28
N LEU A 58 11.89 -10.29 -9.22
CA LEU A 58 12.77 -9.80 -10.30
C LEU A 58 13.53 -8.55 -9.87
N ASP A 59 12.89 -7.65 -9.15
CA ASP A 59 13.44 -6.38 -8.65
C ASP A 59 12.86 -6.07 -7.27
N ALA A 60 13.62 -6.38 -6.23
CA ALA A 60 13.23 -6.17 -4.84
C ALA A 60 13.08 -4.68 -4.43
N SER A 61 13.53 -3.76 -5.28
CA SER A 61 13.48 -2.31 -5.07
C SER A 61 12.50 -1.61 -5.99
N ASN A 62 11.66 -2.36 -6.70
CA ASN A 62 10.66 -1.79 -7.59
C ASN A 62 9.64 -0.94 -6.82
N ILE A 63 9.57 0.35 -7.15
CA ILE A 63 8.73 1.33 -6.44
C ILE A 63 7.24 0.96 -6.55
N THR A 64 6.76 0.61 -7.73
CA THR A 64 5.34 0.29 -7.95
C THR A 64 4.86 -0.88 -7.10
N ALA A 65 5.65 -1.94 -7.01
CA ALA A 65 5.34 -3.12 -6.20
C ALA A 65 5.44 -2.81 -4.70
N LEU A 66 6.47 -2.06 -4.27
CA LEU A 66 6.61 -1.65 -2.88
C LEU A 66 5.48 -0.73 -2.43
N GLU A 67 5.04 0.22 -3.28
CA GLU A 67 3.87 1.08 -3.00
C GLU A 67 2.60 0.27 -2.85
N TRP A 68 2.38 -0.75 -3.70
CA TRP A 68 1.23 -1.63 -3.57
C TRP A 68 1.16 -2.28 -2.19
N TYR A 69 2.26 -2.89 -1.74
CA TYR A 69 2.29 -3.53 -0.41
C TYR A 69 2.16 -2.52 0.73
N ALA A 70 2.86 -1.38 0.65
CA ALA A 70 2.80 -0.34 1.66
C ALA A 70 1.37 0.17 1.86
N GLU A 71 0.69 0.51 0.78
CA GLU A 71 -0.70 1.00 0.79
C GLU A 71 -1.68 -0.08 1.25
N LYS A 72 -1.54 -1.30 0.73
CA LYS A 72 -2.41 -2.44 1.08
C LYS A 72 -2.45 -2.68 2.59
N TYR A 73 -1.29 -2.79 3.22
CA TYR A 73 -1.21 -3.02 4.66
C TYR A 73 -1.62 -1.79 5.47
N TYR A 74 -1.30 -0.59 5.00
CA TYR A 74 -1.73 0.64 5.64
C TYR A 74 -3.26 0.74 5.72
N TRP A 75 -3.93 0.63 4.60
CA TRP A 75 -5.39 0.82 4.55
C TRP A 75 -6.15 -0.32 5.21
N LYS A 76 -5.64 -1.54 5.15
CA LYS A 76 -6.21 -2.66 5.89
C LYS A 76 -6.21 -2.38 7.40
N ALA A 77 -5.08 -1.93 7.93
CA ALA A 77 -4.94 -1.59 9.34
C ALA A 77 -5.72 -0.33 9.72
N GLU A 78 -5.58 0.75 8.95
CA GLU A 78 -6.19 2.05 9.26
C GLU A 78 -7.71 1.99 9.20
N ASN A 79 -8.28 1.32 8.22
CA ASN A 79 -9.74 1.18 8.12
C ASN A 79 -10.33 0.40 9.31
N LEU A 80 -9.68 -0.68 9.74
CA LEU A 80 -10.12 -1.43 10.92
C LEU A 80 -9.96 -0.58 12.20
N TYR A 81 -8.82 0.09 12.36
CA TYR A 81 -8.57 0.97 13.49
C TYR A 81 -9.63 2.07 13.61
N LEU A 82 -9.89 2.81 12.53
CA LEU A 82 -10.86 3.91 12.52
C LEU A 82 -12.28 3.42 12.77
N SER A 83 -12.65 2.28 12.19
CA SER A 83 -13.99 1.67 12.39
C SER A 83 -14.21 1.30 13.85
N GLU A 84 -13.27 0.63 14.49
CA GLU A 84 -13.41 0.21 15.90
C GLU A 84 -13.29 1.38 16.88
N MET A 85 -12.46 2.37 16.58
CA MET A 85 -12.40 3.61 17.36
C MET A 85 -13.71 4.40 17.29
N LYS A 86 -14.30 4.49 16.11
CA LYS A 86 -15.61 5.14 15.92
C LYS A 86 -16.70 4.42 16.73
N ALA A 87 -16.74 3.10 16.67
CA ALA A 87 -17.70 2.28 17.43
C ALA A 87 -17.52 2.47 18.95
N TYR A 88 -16.29 2.46 19.44
CA TYR A 88 -15.99 2.70 20.86
C TYR A 88 -16.37 4.10 21.31
N LYS A 89 -16.07 5.13 20.54
CA LYS A 89 -16.43 6.53 20.86
C LYS A 89 -17.95 6.74 20.88
N ALA A 90 -18.68 6.05 20.01
CA ALA A 90 -20.14 6.12 19.96
C ALA A 90 -20.79 5.45 21.17
N LYS A 91 -20.21 4.36 21.69
CA LYS A 91 -20.73 3.61 22.83
C LYS A 91 -19.58 3.04 23.66
N ARG A 92 -19.18 3.79 24.69
CA ARG A 92 -18.07 3.43 25.60
C ARG A 92 -18.48 2.37 26.62
N THR A 93 -18.63 1.12 26.16
CA THR A 93 -18.90 -0.04 26.99
C THR A 93 -17.67 -0.92 27.13
N ASN A 94 -17.64 -1.79 28.14
CA ASN A 94 -16.59 -2.79 28.30
C ASN A 94 -16.50 -3.73 27.11
N SER A 95 -17.65 -4.08 26.51
CA SER A 95 -17.71 -4.90 25.29
C SER A 95 -17.04 -4.21 24.10
N GLN A 96 -17.34 -2.94 23.86
CA GLN A 96 -16.71 -2.16 22.78
C GLN A 96 -15.21 -1.93 23.02
N TYR A 97 -14.82 -1.72 24.27
CA TYR A 97 -13.40 -1.62 24.65
C TYR A 97 -12.64 -2.91 24.37
N SER A 98 -13.22 -4.06 24.73
CA SER A 98 -12.62 -5.38 24.42
C SER A 98 -12.47 -5.62 22.91
N ARG A 99 -13.47 -5.21 22.12
CA ARG A 99 -13.39 -5.27 20.64
C ARG A 99 -12.27 -4.37 20.11
N LEU A 100 -12.14 -3.16 20.63
CA LEU A 100 -11.06 -2.24 20.25
C LEU A 100 -9.68 -2.85 20.56
N LEU A 101 -9.48 -3.43 21.73
CA LEU A 101 -8.21 -4.08 22.10
C LEU A 101 -7.87 -5.23 21.15
N LYS A 102 -8.85 -6.08 20.80
CA LYS A 102 -8.65 -7.15 19.81
C LYS A 102 -8.30 -6.60 18.42
N ALA A 103 -8.95 -5.52 18.00
CA ALA A 103 -8.64 -4.86 16.74
C ALA A 103 -7.21 -4.31 16.73
N LEU A 104 -6.74 -3.70 17.83
CA LEU A 104 -5.36 -3.22 17.97
C LEU A 104 -4.33 -4.35 17.81
N GLU A 105 -4.60 -5.53 18.36
CA GLU A 105 -3.76 -6.72 18.16
C GLU A 105 -3.65 -7.14 16.69
N GLN A 106 -4.72 -6.93 15.90
CA GLN A 106 -4.76 -7.25 14.48
C GLN A 106 -4.09 -6.17 13.61
N VAL A 107 -4.24 -4.89 13.94
CA VAL A 107 -3.73 -3.80 13.11
C VAL A 107 -2.23 -3.56 13.29
N TYR A 108 -1.67 -3.80 14.47
CA TYR A 108 -0.25 -3.55 14.71
C TYR A 108 0.68 -4.33 13.78
N PRO A 109 0.50 -5.64 13.53
CA PRO A 109 1.32 -6.35 12.54
C PRO A 109 1.23 -5.76 11.13
N ASP A 110 0.04 -5.36 10.69
CA ASP A 110 -0.16 -4.77 9.38
C ASP A 110 0.47 -3.35 9.29
N PHE A 111 0.36 -2.53 10.33
CA PHE A 111 1.08 -1.26 10.39
C PHE A 111 2.61 -1.44 10.36
N ARG A 112 3.15 -2.45 11.02
CA ARG A 112 4.58 -2.75 10.97
C ARG A 112 5.03 -3.16 9.56
N LYS A 113 4.24 -3.98 8.87
CA LYS A 113 4.51 -4.34 7.47
C LYS A 113 4.50 -3.11 6.57
N SER A 114 3.46 -2.29 6.68
CA SER A 114 3.35 -1.04 5.93
C SER A 114 4.54 -0.11 6.23
N ARG A 115 4.90 0.06 7.51
CA ARG A 115 6.08 0.82 7.93
C ARG A 115 7.34 0.37 7.21
N ASP A 116 7.60 -0.93 7.18
CA ASP A 116 8.83 -1.48 6.60
C ASP A 116 8.89 -1.20 5.08
N TYR A 117 7.77 -1.30 4.38
CA TYR A 117 7.69 -0.92 2.97
C TYR A 117 7.86 0.58 2.75
N TYR A 118 7.21 1.44 3.54
CA TYR A 118 7.37 2.88 3.41
C TYR A 118 8.77 3.36 3.79
N LEU A 119 9.42 2.76 4.78
CA LEU A 119 10.83 3.05 5.10
C LEU A 119 11.75 2.71 3.93
N LYS A 120 11.52 1.59 3.27
CA LYS A 120 12.28 1.19 2.09
C LYS A 120 12.05 2.15 0.91
N LEU A 121 10.80 2.51 0.66
CA LEU A 121 10.43 3.52 -0.35
C LEU A 121 11.07 4.87 -0.07
N TYR A 122 10.99 5.36 1.17
CA TYR A 122 11.55 6.63 1.58
C TYR A 122 13.07 6.68 1.42
N LYS A 123 13.74 5.55 1.67
CA LYS A 123 15.19 5.42 1.45
C LYS A 123 15.56 5.50 -0.04
N ILE A 124 14.74 4.93 -0.92
CA ILE A 124 14.96 4.94 -2.37
C ILE A 124 14.69 6.33 -2.95
N ASP A 125 13.54 6.93 -2.57
CA ASP A 125 13.07 8.23 -3.05
C ASP A 125 12.30 8.94 -1.92
N PRO A 126 12.92 9.93 -1.24
CA PRO A 126 12.36 10.55 -0.04
C PRO A 126 11.22 11.52 -0.36
N LYS A 127 10.08 11.00 -0.79
CA LYS A 127 8.87 11.79 -1.06
C LYS A 127 8.17 12.20 0.24
N LYS A 128 7.60 13.42 0.24
CA LYS A 128 6.77 13.93 1.33
C LYS A 128 5.57 13.05 1.63
N GLU A 129 4.97 12.45 0.60
CA GLU A 129 3.86 11.51 0.74
C GLU A 129 4.25 10.31 1.61
N TYR A 130 5.40 9.69 1.35
CA TYR A 130 5.88 8.56 2.15
C TYR A 130 6.17 8.98 3.60
N ALA A 131 6.75 10.17 3.79
CA ALA A 131 6.97 10.72 5.13
C ALA A 131 5.66 10.94 5.89
N ASN A 132 4.61 11.40 5.21
CA ASN A 132 3.28 11.55 5.81
C ASN A 132 2.70 10.21 6.28
N TYR A 133 2.75 9.19 5.43
CA TYR A 133 2.32 7.83 5.83
C TYR A 133 3.13 7.29 7.01
N LEU A 134 4.45 7.48 7.00
CA LEU A 134 5.30 7.07 8.11
C LEU A 134 4.95 7.80 9.41
N GLY A 135 4.68 9.10 9.35
CA GLY A 135 4.18 9.87 10.50
C GLY A 135 2.89 9.28 11.07
N ASN A 136 1.94 8.97 10.21
CA ASN A 136 0.67 8.34 10.60
C ASN A 136 0.90 6.96 11.24
N ILE A 137 1.72 6.12 10.62
CA ILE A 137 2.01 4.77 11.10
C ILE A 137 2.69 4.82 12.46
N PHE A 138 3.73 5.66 12.64
CA PHE A 138 4.40 5.78 13.94
C PHE A 138 3.50 6.35 15.02
N THR A 139 2.54 7.22 14.67
CA THR A 139 1.48 7.65 15.58
C THR A 139 0.62 6.46 16.04
N ARG A 140 0.20 5.59 15.12
CA ARG A 140 -0.57 4.37 15.46
C ARG A 140 0.22 3.36 16.28
N LEU A 141 1.54 3.30 16.10
CA LEU A 141 2.44 2.43 16.85
C LEU A 141 2.93 3.07 18.18
N ASP A 142 2.41 4.24 18.53
CA ASP A 142 2.77 5.00 19.76
C ASP A 142 4.24 5.41 19.84
N ASP A 143 4.90 5.58 18.72
CA ASP A 143 6.28 6.11 18.62
C ASP A 143 6.23 7.60 18.24
N LYS A 144 6.03 8.45 19.25
CA LYS A 144 5.85 9.89 19.06
C LYS A 144 7.05 10.58 18.46
N GLU A 145 8.25 10.17 18.86
CA GLU A 145 9.50 10.77 18.39
C GLU A 145 9.67 10.57 16.88
N LYS A 146 9.49 9.35 16.39
CA LYS A 146 9.56 9.06 14.96
C LYS A 146 8.39 9.67 14.18
N ALA A 147 7.20 9.69 14.77
CA ALA A 147 6.06 10.36 14.15
C ALA A 147 6.34 11.84 13.89
N GLU A 148 6.84 12.56 14.88
CA GLU A 148 7.23 13.97 14.71
C GLU A 148 8.33 14.17 13.66
N TYR A 149 9.34 13.31 13.69
CA TYR A 149 10.44 13.34 12.71
C TYR A 149 9.90 13.27 11.28
N TYR A 150 9.04 12.28 10.99
CA TYR A 150 8.50 12.11 9.64
C TYR A 150 7.46 13.18 9.27
N TYR A 151 6.63 13.65 10.20
CA TYR A 151 5.73 14.78 9.91
C TYR A 151 6.49 16.06 9.56
N LYS A 152 7.63 16.31 10.17
CA LYS A 152 8.50 17.44 9.77
C LYS A 152 9.03 17.27 8.35
N LYS A 153 9.37 16.04 7.95
CA LYS A 153 9.82 15.70 6.58
C LYS A 153 8.68 15.78 5.56
N ALA A 154 7.43 15.65 5.98
CA ALA A 154 6.25 15.74 5.13
C ALA A 154 5.83 17.20 4.81
N LYS A 155 6.36 18.19 5.51
CA LYS A 155 6.15 19.62 5.25
C LYS A 155 7.03 20.08 4.10
#